data_abd91f99f593ecb131850b6321aa312c
#
_entry.id   abd91f99f593ecb131850b6321aa312c
#
_cell.length_a   1.000
_cell.length_b   1.000
_cell.length_c   1.000
_cell.angle_alpha   90.00
_cell.angle_beta   90.00
_cell.angle_gamma   90.00
#
_symmetry.space_group_name_H-M   'P 1'
#
loop_
_entity.id
_entity.type
_entity.pdbx_description
1 polymer ?
#
loop_
_entity_poly.entity_id
_entity_poly.type
_entity_poly.pdbx_seq_one_letter_code
_entity_poly.pdbx_strand_id
1 'polypeptide(L)'
;MSKEIKTITDLILKAAKKARQETSDTPELEHTSPVQWPAHCTVGPGLEGAIACESKIGYVNGSKGWLIYRGYDIFDLCAYSTFEEVSYLLIHGNLPTTSQLESFKNKLIRYRFLNTTLRLLMGFQVESMNAMGALRLGTNLMRQEFTHMDQEESKPTITDAISSDEDSIPMETTPKGERKAIYEFKWPPSHRKSRIPQRFEDASSIEAGYHLISGVATITAAIARIRVGHMPIEPDPEISHAANLLYMMTGKKPTPVEERIMDIALILHADHGMNASTFASMVVASTLSDIYFSVGAGIAALSGPLHGGANEQVIRTLNKIGDATNVKTWVDNVLSSKGKVVGFGHRVYKTYDPRARILGPLAKFLVKGNKDVEPLFKTAYELEKKVVSELGEKKKIFPNVDFYSGIVYNCLGITLDMFTPIFAVSRVSGWTARVLEYLQNNRIFRPRAMYIGEFNKKFTPLNKRK
;
A
#
# COMPACT_ATOMS: atom_id res chain seq x y z
N MET A 1 -16.32 -20.19 -15.77
CA MET A 1 -16.02 -18.76 -15.87
C MET A 1 -17.26 -18.04 -16.39
N SER A 2 -17.83 -17.09 -15.65
CA SER A 2 -19.05 -16.38 -16.09
C SER A 2 -18.76 -15.56 -17.34
N LYS A 3 -19.82 -15.22 -18.12
CA LYS A 3 -19.72 -14.38 -19.34
C LYS A 3 -19.10 -13.01 -19.02
N GLU A 4 -19.39 -12.47 -17.86
CA GLU A 4 -18.90 -11.18 -17.39
C GLU A 4 -17.39 -11.20 -17.09
N ILE A 5 -16.91 -12.24 -16.39
CA ILE A 5 -15.48 -12.43 -16.13
C ILE A 5 -14.68 -12.59 -17.42
N LYS A 6 -15.24 -13.32 -18.41
CA LYS A 6 -14.64 -13.39 -19.74
C LYS A 6 -14.55 -12.01 -20.40
N THR A 7 -15.60 -11.19 -20.28
CA THR A 7 -15.60 -9.82 -20.81
C THR A 7 -14.51 -8.97 -20.15
N ILE A 8 -14.28 -9.08 -18.84
CA ILE A 8 -13.21 -8.38 -18.12
C ILE A 8 -11.85 -8.78 -18.69
N THR A 9 -11.59 -10.09 -18.86
CA THR A 9 -10.34 -10.59 -19.46
C THR A 9 -10.15 -10.04 -20.88
N ASP A 10 -11.19 -10.07 -21.71
CA ASP A 10 -11.15 -9.54 -23.08
C ASP A 10 -10.84 -8.02 -23.12
N LEU A 11 -11.36 -7.24 -22.17
CA LEU A 11 -11.06 -5.81 -22.04
C LEU A 11 -9.57 -5.57 -21.71
N ILE A 12 -9.00 -6.38 -20.82
CA ILE A 12 -7.57 -6.29 -20.46
C ILE A 12 -6.69 -6.65 -21.67
N LEU A 13 -6.99 -7.75 -22.37
CA LEU A 13 -6.23 -8.17 -23.55
C LEU A 13 -6.33 -7.15 -24.69
N LYS A 14 -7.48 -6.49 -24.84
CA LYS A 14 -7.66 -5.39 -25.78
C LYS A 14 -6.79 -4.17 -25.43
N ALA A 15 -6.72 -3.84 -24.13
CA ALA A 15 -5.84 -2.79 -23.63
C ALA A 15 -4.35 -3.14 -23.85
N ALA A 16 -3.95 -4.40 -23.63
CA ALA A 16 -2.61 -4.90 -23.92
C ALA A 16 -2.24 -4.75 -25.40
N LYS A 17 -3.14 -5.19 -26.30
CA LYS A 17 -2.91 -5.07 -27.74
C LYS A 17 -2.71 -3.60 -28.16
N LYS A 18 -3.54 -2.69 -27.64
CA LYS A 18 -3.42 -1.26 -27.89
C LYS A 18 -2.11 -0.70 -27.36
N ALA A 19 -1.70 -1.08 -26.14
CA ALA A 19 -0.45 -0.65 -25.55
C ALA A 19 0.76 -1.07 -26.42
N ARG A 20 0.80 -2.32 -26.89
CA ARG A 20 1.87 -2.83 -27.79
C ARG A 20 1.93 -2.09 -29.13
N GLN A 21 0.80 -1.69 -29.69
CA GLN A 21 0.75 -0.91 -30.95
C GLN A 21 1.26 0.53 -30.80
N GLU A 22 1.11 1.12 -29.62
CA GLU A 22 1.53 2.49 -29.32
C GLU A 22 2.94 2.57 -28.71
N THR A 23 3.56 1.42 -28.42
CA THR A 23 4.92 1.36 -27.86
C THR A 23 5.96 1.65 -28.94
N SER A 24 6.91 2.54 -28.65
CA SER A 24 8.06 2.82 -29.52
C SER A 24 9.05 1.64 -29.52
N ASP A 25 9.57 1.29 -30.72
CA ASP A 25 10.58 0.24 -30.87
C ASP A 25 11.99 0.64 -30.37
N THR A 26 12.15 1.90 -29.96
CA THR A 26 13.45 2.42 -29.50
C THR A 26 13.84 1.74 -28.18
N PRO A 27 14.91 0.95 -28.14
CA PRO A 27 15.38 0.36 -26.89
C PRO A 27 15.86 1.47 -25.95
N GLU A 28 15.22 1.60 -24.81
CA GLU A 28 15.76 2.39 -23.71
C GLU A 28 16.80 1.55 -22.97
N LEU A 29 18.04 2.05 -22.93
CA LEU A 29 19.11 1.48 -22.15
C LEU A 29 18.99 1.93 -20.68
N GLU A 30 17.88 1.62 -20.03
CA GLU A 30 17.79 1.81 -18.58
C GLU A 30 18.25 0.53 -17.87
N HIS A 31 19.41 0.62 -17.25
CA HIS A 31 19.93 -0.23 -16.14
C HIS A 31 19.29 -1.62 -15.99
N THR A 32 19.35 -2.43 -17.06
CA THR A 32 18.85 -3.82 -17.05
C THR A 32 19.99 -4.84 -16.88
N SER A 33 21.23 -4.38 -16.81
CA SER A 33 22.41 -5.21 -16.56
C SER A 33 22.81 -5.14 -15.09
N PRO A 34 23.43 -6.19 -14.53
CA PRO A 34 24.00 -6.14 -13.19
C PRO A 34 24.93 -4.95 -13.01
N VAL A 35 24.79 -4.25 -11.92
CA VAL A 35 25.57 -3.03 -11.63
C VAL A 35 26.91 -3.42 -11.06
N GLN A 36 28.01 -2.91 -11.64
CA GLN A 36 29.31 -2.94 -10.97
C GLN A 36 29.37 -1.82 -9.92
N TRP A 37 29.54 -2.20 -8.68
CA TRP A 37 29.69 -1.23 -7.58
C TRP A 37 31.12 -0.78 -7.41
N PRO A 38 31.39 0.54 -7.21
CA PRO A 38 30.39 1.64 -7.12
C PRO A 38 29.82 2.02 -8.48
N ALA A 39 28.49 2.16 -8.55
CA ALA A 39 27.80 2.61 -9.74
C ALA A 39 28.00 4.12 -9.97
N HIS A 40 28.25 4.51 -11.22
CA HIS A 40 28.28 5.92 -11.61
C HIS A 40 26.93 6.33 -12.17
N CYS A 41 26.27 7.27 -11.50
CA CYS A 41 24.99 7.83 -11.95
C CYS A 41 24.92 9.34 -11.67
N THR A 42 24.17 10.06 -12.48
CA THR A 42 23.89 11.46 -12.24
C THR A 42 22.72 11.57 -11.28
N VAL A 43 22.93 12.22 -10.15
CA VAL A 43 21.93 12.35 -9.09
C VAL A 43 21.44 13.79 -9.00
N GLY A 44 20.14 13.97 -9.20
CA GLY A 44 19.45 15.24 -9.02
C GLY A 44 18.87 15.42 -7.61
N PRO A 45 18.19 16.57 -7.37
CA PRO A 45 17.51 16.83 -6.12
C PRO A 45 16.46 15.74 -5.80
N GLY A 46 16.38 15.33 -4.52
CA GLY A 46 15.50 14.24 -4.09
C GLY A 46 15.94 12.85 -4.55
N LEU A 47 17.25 12.66 -4.80
CA LEU A 47 17.85 11.42 -5.27
C LEU A 47 17.37 10.97 -6.66
N GLU A 48 16.86 11.88 -7.50
CA GLU A 48 16.48 11.57 -8.87
C GLU A 48 17.69 11.03 -9.65
N GLY A 49 17.53 9.85 -10.29
CA GLY A 49 18.62 9.17 -11.01
C GLY A 49 19.55 8.33 -10.13
N ALA A 50 19.41 8.36 -8.80
CA ALA A 50 20.24 7.54 -7.93
C ALA A 50 19.86 6.06 -8.02
N ILE A 51 20.84 5.18 -8.15
CA ILE A 51 20.68 3.73 -8.05
C ILE A 51 20.88 3.34 -6.58
N ALA A 52 19.81 2.90 -5.91
CA ALA A 52 19.87 2.55 -4.50
C ALA A 52 20.27 1.09 -4.25
N CYS A 53 19.85 0.17 -5.11
CA CYS A 53 20.13 -1.26 -5.03
C CYS A 53 19.78 -1.96 -6.34
N GLU A 54 20.18 -3.21 -6.45
CA GLU A 54 19.66 -4.14 -7.45
C GLU A 54 18.37 -4.79 -6.94
N SER A 55 17.45 -5.14 -7.85
CA SER A 55 16.23 -5.85 -7.50
C SER A 55 15.69 -6.65 -8.68
N LYS A 56 15.16 -7.83 -8.40
CA LYS A 56 14.47 -8.71 -9.36
C LYS A 56 12.94 -8.66 -9.20
N ILE A 57 12.40 -7.82 -8.31
CA ILE A 57 10.96 -7.78 -7.98
C ILE A 57 10.13 -7.20 -9.11
N GLY A 58 10.53 -6.05 -9.63
CA GLY A 58 9.75 -5.38 -10.67
C GLY A 58 10.55 -4.34 -11.44
N TYR A 59 10.13 -4.15 -12.69
CA TYR A 59 10.70 -3.20 -13.62
C TYR A 59 9.63 -2.27 -14.19
N VAL A 60 9.98 -0.99 -14.29
CA VAL A 60 9.12 0.05 -14.88
C VAL A 60 9.88 0.73 -16.00
N ASN A 61 9.35 0.65 -17.22
CA ASN A 61 9.88 1.39 -18.36
C ASN A 61 8.95 2.55 -18.72
N GLY A 62 9.41 3.76 -18.52
CA GLY A 62 8.57 4.96 -18.64
C GLY A 62 8.25 5.33 -20.07
N SER A 63 9.16 5.13 -21.03
CA SER A 63 8.94 5.44 -22.43
C SER A 63 8.10 4.39 -23.13
N LYS A 64 8.25 3.12 -22.76
CA LYS A 64 7.47 2.02 -23.34
C LYS A 64 6.12 1.81 -22.62
N GLY A 65 5.90 2.42 -21.45
CA GLY A 65 4.69 2.18 -20.66
C GLY A 65 4.60 0.74 -20.14
N TRP A 66 5.75 0.15 -19.78
CA TRP A 66 5.79 -1.21 -19.25
C TRP A 66 5.81 -1.21 -17.72
N LEU A 67 5.09 -2.16 -17.16
CA LEU A 67 5.17 -2.57 -15.77
C LEU A 67 5.29 -4.09 -15.74
N ILE A 68 6.37 -4.56 -15.15
CA ILE A 68 6.74 -5.98 -15.12
C ILE A 68 6.96 -6.40 -13.68
N TYR A 69 6.37 -7.52 -13.25
CA TYR A 69 6.61 -8.16 -11.95
C TYR A 69 7.31 -9.49 -12.16
N ARG A 70 8.53 -9.65 -11.64
CA ARG A 70 9.31 -10.90 -11.75
C ARG A 70 9.39 -11.44 -13.19
N GLY A 71 9.46 -10.56 -14.17
CA GLY A 71 9.53 -10.92 -15.59
C GLY A 71 8.18 -11.04 -16.31
N TYR A 72 7.05 -11.01 -15.60
CA TYR A 72 5.72 -11.10 -16.19
C TYR A 72 5.14 -9.71 -16.45
N ASP A 73 4.55 -9.55 -17.62
CA ASP A 73 3.85 -8.32 -18.00
C ASP A 73 2.59 -8.12 -17.16
N ILE A 74 2.32 -6.88 -16.75
CA ILE A 74 1.18 -6.54 -15.89
C ILE A 74 -0.17 -6.87 -16.52
N PHE A 75 -0.28 -6.79 -17.86
CA PHE A 75 -1.52 -7.14 -18.56
C PHE A 75 -1.83 -8.63 -18.43
N ASP A 76 -0.80 -9.49 -18.56
CA ASP A 76 -0.98 -10.94 -18.44
C ASP A 76 -1.32 -11.33 -16.99
N LEU A 77 -0.67 -10.71 -15.99
CA LEU A 77 -0.99 -10.93 -14.59
C LEU A 77 -2.43 -10.50 -14.27
N CYS A 78 -2.88 -9.35 -14.77
CA CYS A 78 -4.27 -8.90 -14.58
C CYS A 78 -5.28 -9.76 -15.34
N ALA A 79 -4.93 -10.33 -16.49
CA ALA A 79 -5.84 -11.16 -17.26
C ALA A 79 -6.03 -12.57 -16.67
N TYR A 80 -4.98 -13.16 -16.13
CA TYR A 80 -4.93 -14.59 -15.83
C TYR A 80 -4.62 -14.98 -14.38
N SER A 81 -4.04 -14.06 -13.58
CA SER A 81 -3.67 -14.32 -12.18
C SER A 81 -4.67 -13.73 -11.18
N THR A 82 -4.49 -14.09 -9.92
CA THR A 82 -5.14 -13.49 -8.74
C THR A 82 -4.13 -12.70 -7.92
N PHE A 83 -4.62 -11.85 -7.00
CA PHE A 83 -3.73 -11.09 -6.11
C PHE A 83 -2.89 -12.00 -5.22
N GLU A 84 -3.44 -13.13 -4.78
CA GLU A 84 -2.70 -14.13 -4.02
C GLU A 84 -1.57 -14.74 -4.85
N GLU A 85 -1.80 -15.10 -6.12
CA GLU A 85 -0.74 -15.61 -7.00
C GLU A 85 0.34 -14.55 -7.25
N VAL A 86 -0.05 -13.30 -7.47
CA VAL A 86 0.89 -12.19 -7.68
C VAL A 86 1.68 -11.88 -6.41
N SER A 87 1.05 -11.92 -5.23
CA SER A 87 1.74 -11.75 -3.95
C SER A 87 2.76 -12.87 -3.71
N TYR A 88 2.39 -14.11 -4.02
CA TYR A 88 3.31 -15.25 -3.99
C TYR A 88 4.48 -15.05 -4.97
N LEU A 89 4.19 -14.68 -6.21
CA LEU A 89 5.19 -14.40 -7.24
C LEU A 89 6.20 -13.34 -6.79
N LEU A 90 5.74 -12.22 -6.23
CA LEU A 90 6.61 -11.15 -5.77
C LEU A 90 7.58 -11.61 -4.69
N ILE A 91 7.09 -12.40 -3.72
CA ILE A 91 7.89 -12.89 -2.58
C ILE A 91 8.84 -14.01 -3.02
N HIS A 92 8.34 -15.02 -3.74
CA HIS A 92 9.09 -16.25 -4.05
C HIS A 92 9.82 -16.22 -5.39
N GLY A 93 9.49 -15.28 -6.28
CA GLY A 93 10.18 -15.11 -7.56
C GLY A 93 9.59 -15.89 -8.73
N ASN A 94 8.71 -16.86 -8.48
CA ASN A 94 8.06 -17.68 -9.50
C ASN A 94 6.56 -17.79 -9.21
N LEU A 95 5.76 -18.03 -10.25
CA LEU A 95 4.34 -18.36 -10.08
C LEU A 95 4.21 -19.69 -9.29
N PRO A 96 3.22 -19.77 -8.38
CA PRO A 96 3.02 -20.97 -7.57
C PRO A 96 2.48 -22.14 -8.40
N THR A 97 2.86 -23.35 -8.02
CA THR A 97 2.08 -24.55 -8.37
C THR A 97 0.74 -24.54 -7.63
N THR A 98 -0.21 -25.39 -8.03
CA THR A 98 -1.52 -25.49 -7.35
C THR A 98 -1.37 -25.75 -5.86
N SER A 99 -0.53 -26.70 -5.46
CA SER A 99 -0.29 -27.02 -4.05
C SER A 99 0.37 -25.87 -3.27
N GLN A 100 1.32 -25.14 -3.88
CA GLN A 100 1.94 -23.98 -3.28
C GLN A 100 0.95 -22.85 -3.09
N LEU A 101 0.06 -22.62 -4.07
CA LEU A 101 -0.97 -21.59 -3.97
C LEU A 101 -1.99 -21.91 -2.87
N GLU A 102 -2.42 -23.17 -2.78
CA GLU A 102 -3.32 -23.61 -1.71
C GLU A 102 -2.69 -23.44 -0.33
N SER A 103 -1.45 -23.88 -0.15
CA SER A 103 -0.71 -23.68 1.10
C SER A 103 -0.58 -22.21 1.46
N PHE A 104 -0.25 -21.37 0.49
CA PHE A 104 -0.14 -19.92 0.70
C PHE A 104 -1.48 -19.28 1.08
N LYS A 105 -2.57 -19.64 0.35
CA LYS A 105 -3.92 -19.16 0.67
C LYS A 105 -4.33 -19.55 2.08
N ASN A 106 -4.09 -20.77 2.50
CA ASN A 106 -4.40 -21.24 3.85
C ASN A 106 -3.67 -20.44 4.92
N LYS A 107 -2.40 -20.08 4.69
CA LYS A 107 -1.65 -19.19 5.60
C LYS A 107 -2.24 -17.78 5.64
N LEU A 108 -2.58 -17.20 4.48
CA LEU A 108 -3.23 -15.88 4.44
C LEU A 108 -4.58 -15.91 5.17
N ILE A 109 -5.37 -16.97 5.02
CA ILE A 109 -6.66 -17.14 5.73
C ILE A 109 -6.43 -17.15 7.24
N ARG A 110 -5.48 -17.95 7.72
CA ARG A 110 -5.12 -17.99 9.16
C ARG A 110 -4.74 -16.60 9.69
N TYR A 111 -3.99 -15.83 8.94
CA TYR A 111 -3.50 -14.50 9.34
C TYR A 111 -4.53 -13.37 9.17
N ARG A 112 -5.74 -13.64 8.66
CA ARG A 112 -6.83 -12.66 8.63
C ARG A 112 -7.39 -12.34 10.02
N PHE A 113 -7.28 -13.26 10.98
CA PHE A 113 -7.88 -13.14 12.30
C PHE A 113 -6.92 -12.41 13.25
N LEU A 114 -7.24 -11.14 13.55
CA LEU A 114 -6.40 -10.23 14.33
C LEU A 114 -7.14 -9.70 15.58
N ASN A 115 -7.67 -10.61 16.39
CA ASN A 115 -8.54 -10.27 17.51
C ASN A 115 -7.89 -9.33 18.53
N THR A 116 -6.63 -9.58 18.90
CA THR A 116 -5.88 -8.75 19.86
C THR A 116 -5.54 -7.39 19.25
N THR A 117 -5.06 -7.36 18.01
CA THR A 117 -4.72 -6.13 17.28
C THR A 117 -5.95 -5.23 17.13
N LEU A 118 -7.10 -5.78 16.71
CA LEU A 118 -8.33 -5.02 16.54
C LEU A 118 -8.86 -4.48 17.87
N ARG A 119 -8.81 -5.28 18.94
CA ARG A 119 -9.20 -4.83 20.28
C ARG A 119 -8.34 -3.66 20.75
N LEU A 120 -7.02 -3.73 20.54
CA LEU A 120 -6.11 -2.63 20.88
C LEU A 120 -6.38 -1.39 20.02
N LEU A 121 -6.61 -1.58 18.73
CA LEU A 121 -6.90 -0.47 17.80
C LEU A 121 -8.20 0.24 18.18
N MET A 122 -9.24 -0.50 18.57
CA MET A 122 -10.53 0.08 19.04
C MET A 122 -10.43 0.85 20.34
N GLY A 123 -9.32 0.73 21.08
CA GLY A 123 -9.02 1.57 22.24
C GLY A 123 -8.63 3.01 21.87
N PHE A 124 -8.44 3.31 20.58
CA PHE A 124 -8.16 4.65 20.07
C PHE A 124 -9.41 5.21 19.36
N GLN A 125 -9.50 6.54 19.24
CA GLN A 125 -10.59 7.22 18.54
C GLN A 125 -10.39 7.12 17.01
N VAL A 126 -10.45 5.92 16.47
CA VAL A 126 -10.21 5.60 15.05
C VAL A 126 -11.14 6.37 14.12
N GLU A 127 -12.37 6.61 14.55
CA GLU A 127 -13.39 7.39 13.81
C GLU A 127 -12.94 8.81 13.51
N SER A 128 -12.16 9.44 14.37
CA SER A 128 -11.65 10.80 14.22
C SER A 128 -10.22 10.86 13.68
N MET A 129 -9.50 9.73 13.65
CA MET A 129 -8.13 9.66 13.14
C MET A 129 -8.10 9.77 11.62
N ASN A 130 -6.99 10.25 11.07
CA ASN A 130 -6.67 10.03 9.66
C ASN A 130 -6.56 8.53 9.39
N ALA A 131 -7.25 8.02 8.35
CA ALA A 131 -7.31 6.58 8.06
C ALA A 131 -5.92 5.93 7.87
N MET A 132 -4.99 6.63 7.21
CA MET A 132 -3.60 6.14 7.07
C MET A 132 -2.83 6.15 8.38
N GLY A 133 -3.11 7.11 9.27
CA GLY A 133 -2.57 7.15 10.64
C GLY A 133 -3.04 5.96 11.47
N ALA A 134 -4.33 5.65 11.41
CA ALA A 134 -4.92 4.48 12.07
C ALA A 134 -4.37 3.18 11.48
N LEU A 135 -4.23 3.08 10.15
CA LEU A 135 -3.65 1.92 9.47
C LEU A 135 -2.21 1.67 9.91
N ARG A 136 -1.38 2.70 9.94
CA ARG A 136 0.00 2.60 10.41
C ARG A 136 0.08 2.12 11.87
N LEU A 137 -0.78 2.67 12.73
CA LEU A 137 -0.87 2.26 14.14
C LEU A 137 -1.23 0.76 14.24
N GLY A 138 -2.32 0.34 13.59
CA GLY A 138 -2.77 -1.05 13.58
C GLY A 138 -1.70 -2.00 13.03
N THR A 139 -1.02 -1.64 11.94
CA THR A 139 0.06 -2.44 11.36
C THR A 139 1.22 -2.65 12.35
N ASN A 140 1.59 -1.63 13.12
CA ASN A 140 2.64 -1.78 14.13
C ASN A 140 2.17 -2.63 15.34
N LEU A 141 0.88 -2.55 15.69
CA LEU A 141 0.31 -3.38 16.76
C LEU A 141 0.29 -4.88 16.41
N MET A 142 0.14 -5.23 15.12
CA MET A 142 0.17 -6.62 14.64
C MET A 142 1.44 -7.39 15.04
N ARG A 143 2.55 -6.68 15.24
CA ARG A 143 3.81 -7.28 15.66
C ARG A 143 3.66 -8.11 16.94
N GLN A 144 2.85 -7.64 17.88
CA GLN A 144 2.62 -8.34 19.16
C GLN A 144 1.81 -9.64 18.95
N GLU A 145 0.83 -9.60 18.06
CA GLU A 145 0.01 -10.79 17.76
C GLU A 145 0.83 -11.90 17.12
N PHE A 146 1.71 -11.57 16.17
CA PHE A 146 2.62 -12.52 15.55
C PHE A 146 3.56 -13.20 16.59
N THR A 147 4.04 -12.44 17.56
CA THR A 147 4.89 -12.98 18.64
C THR A 147 4.12 -13.96 19.54
N HIS A 148 2.83 -13.78 19.74
CA HIS A 148 1.99 -14.68 20.54
C HIS A 148 1.65 -15.98 19.77
N MET A 149 1.42 -15.92 18.48
CA MET A 149 1.16 -17.11 17.65
C MET A 149 2.32 -18.10 17.65
N ASP A 150 3.56 -17.62 17.66
CA ASP A 150 4.75 -18.46 17.77
C ASP A 150 4.87 -19.17 19.13
N GLN A 151 4.18 -18.65 20.17
CA GLN A 151 4.19 -19.24 21.53
C GLN A 151 3.07 -20.29 21.73
N GLU A 152 2.00 -20.26 20.93
CA GLU A 152 0.90 -21.22 21.05
C GLU A 152 1.26 -22.62 20.51
N GLU A 153 2.30 -22.75 19.68
CA GLU A 153 2.86 -24.07 19.33
C GLU A 153 3.65 -24.71 20.49
N SER A 154 4.04 -23.94 21.50
CA SER A 154 4.56 -24.40 22.77
C SER A 154 3.52 -24.15 23.87
N LYS A 155 2.50 -25.01 23.96
CA LYS A 155 1.40 -24.91 24.92
C LYS A 155 1.88 -24.58 26.34
N PRO A 156 1.44 -23.47 26.96
CA PRO A 156 1.03 -23.50 28.35
C PRO A 156 -0.46 -23.83 28.40
N THR A 157 -0.78 -24.91 29.02
CA THR A 157 -2.15 -25.29 29.38
C THR A 157 -2.75 -24.16 30.21
N ILE A 158 -3.94 -23.67 29.82
CA ILE A 158 -4.71 -22.64 30.52
C ILE A 158 -5.12 -23.04 31.95
N THR A 159 -4.71 -24.21 32.44
CA THR A 159 -5.00 -24.73 33.75
C THR A 159 -4.17 -24.13 34.91
N ASP A 160 -3.10 -23.37 34.62
CA ASP A 160 -2.27 -22.80 35.69
C ASP A 160 -2.53 -21.32 35.98
N ALA A 161 -3.50 -20.69 35.28
CA ALA A 161 -3.82 -19.27 35.46
C ALA A 161 -5.06 -19.00 36.34
N ILE A 162 -5.70 -20.05 36.88
CA ILE A 162 -6.81 -19.92 37.83
C ILE A 162 -6.46 -20.73 39.08
N SER A 163 -5.38 -20.39 39.77
CA SER A 163 -5.28 -20.62 41.20
C SER A 163 -5.66 -19.31 41.87
N SER A 164 -6.84 -19.35 42.43
CA SER A 164 -7.38 -18.38 43.35
C SER A 164 -6.39 -18.16 44.51
N ASP A 165 -5.72 -17.03 44.54
CA ASP A 165 -5.34 -16.40 45.79
C ASP A 165 -5.70 -14.91 45.65
N GLU A 166 -6.78 -14.56 46.33
CA GLU A 166 -7.16 -13.20 46.66
C GLU A 166 -6.11 -12.62 47.61
N ASP A 167 -4.92 -12.39 47.15
CA ASP A 167 -4.00 -11.50 47.84
C ASP A 167 -4.28 -10.08 47.37
N SER A 168 -5.06 -9.37 48.16
CA SER A 168 -5.21 -7.93 48.10
C SER A 168 -3.83 -7.28 48.00
N ILE A 169 -3.54 -6.74 46.79
CA ILE A 169 -2.30 -5.98 46.54
C ILE A 169 -2.29 -4.80 47.51
N PRO A 170 -1.32 -4.71 48.46
CA PRO A 170 -1.21 -3.57 49.35
C PRO A 170 -0.97 -2.32 48.48
N MET A 171 -1.86 -1.36 48.58
CA MET A 171 -1.66 -0.04 48.02
C MET A 171 -0.48 0.62 48.74
N GLU A 172 0.73 0.52 48.20
CA GLU A 172 1.86 1.28 48.71
C GLU A 172 1.58 2.77 48.56
N THR A 173 1.56 3.45 49.71
CA THR A 173 1.46 4.91 49.74
C THR A 173 2.72 5.51 49.15
N THR A 174 2.57 6.27 48.05
CA THR A 174 3.66 7.08 47.45
C THR A 174 4.29 7.97 48.52
N PRO A 175 5.62 8.06 48.63
CA PRO A 175 6.28 8.99 49.53
C PRO A 175 5.76 10.43 49.33
N LYS A 176 5.59 11.16 50.44
CA LYS A 176 5.14 12.55 50.38
C LYS A 176 6.09 13.38 49.52
N GLY A 177 5.61 13.88 48.37
CA GLY A 177 6.36 14.76 47.49
C GLY A 177 6.63 14.20 46.09
N GLU A 178 6.41 12.93 45.82
CA GLU A 178 6.51 12.38 44.48
C GLU A 178 5.22 12.59 43.67
N ARG A 179 5.36 12.88 42.36
CA ARG A 179 4.22 12.92 41.46
C ARG A 179 3.66 11.51 41.28
N LYS A 180 2.36 11.32 41.51
CA LYS A 180 1.70 10.03 41.26
C LYS A 180 1.91 9.66 39.80
N ALA A 181 2.39 8.44 39.52
CA ALA A 181 2.36 7.86 38.21
C ALA A 181 0.90 7.74 37.75
N ILE A 182 0.64 8.00 36.45
CA ILE A 182 -0.71 7.91 35.87
C ILE A 182 -1.20 6.45 35.96
N TYR A 183 -0.28 5.48 35.85
CA TYR A 183 -0.51 4.05 36.04
C TYR A 183 0.73 3.41 36.68
N GLU A 184 0.56 2.71 37.82
CA GLU A 184 1.56 1.79 38.31
C GLU A 184 1.19 0.36 37.92
N PHE A 185 2.01 -0.24 37.08
CA PHE A 185 1.90 -1.65 36.71
C PHE A 185 2.95 -2.44 37.49
N LYS A 186 2.53 -3.19 38.51
CA LYS A 186 3.39 -4.21 39.12
C LYS A 186 3.29 -5.50 38.31
N TRP A 187 4.28 -5.75 37.43
CA TRP A 187 4.39 -7.04 36.78
C TRP A 187 4.85 -8.10 37.78
N PRO A 188 4.21 -9.27 37.83
CA PRO A 188 4.71 -10.39 38.60
C PRO A 188 6.16 -10.68 38.20
N PRO A 189 7.05 -11.07 39.17
CA PRO A 189 8.47 -11.33 38.92
C PRO A 189 8.73 -12.37 37.81
N SER A 190 7.80 -13.29 37.59
CA SER A 190 7.83 -14.29 36.51
C SER A 190 7.80 -13.70 35.11
N HIS A 191 7.20 -12.53 34.92
CA HIS A 191 7.14 -11.86 33.61
C HIS A 191 8.37 -11.02 33.30
N ARG A 192 9.25 -10.72 34.28
CA ARG A 192 10.54 -10.04 34.02
C ARG A 192 11.52 -10.86 33.15
N LYS A 193 11.24 -12.12 32.95
CA LYS A 193 11.96 -13.02 32.03
C LYS A 193 11.22 -13.22 30.71
N SER A 194 10.26 -12.36 30.36
CA SER A 194 9.77 -12.39 28.99
C SER A 194 10.98 -12.12 28.09
N ARG A 195 11.46 -13.18 27.49
CA ARG A 195 12.52 -13.12 26.50
C ARG A 195 12.03 -12.16 25.43
N ILE A 196 12.61 -10.96 25.38
CA ILE A 196 12.68 -10.24 24.12
C ILE A 196 13.17 -11.30 23.16
N PRO A 197 12.42 -11.64 22.10
CA PRO A 197 12.86 -12.65 21.15
C PRO A 197 14.28 -12.26 20.74
N GLN A 198 15.27 -13.08 21.08
CA GLN A 198 16.68 -12.80 20.84
C GLN A 198 17.03 -12.91 19.35
N ARG A 199 16.03 -13.20 18.48
CA ARG A 199 16.23 -13.34 17.04
C ARG A 199 15.44 -12.30 16.30
N PHE A 200 16.14 -11.27 15.84
CA PHE A 200 15.68 -10.38 14.77
C PHE A 200 15.29 -11.15 13.50
N GLU A 201 15.78 -12.37 13.32
CA GLU A 201 15.52 -13.25 12.19
C GLU A 201 14.04 -13.59 12.02
N ASP A 202 13.29 -13.82 13.09
CA ASP A 202 11.88 -14.22 13.02
C ASP A 202 10.96 -13.05 12.64
N ALA A 203 11.30 -11.84 13.06
CA ALA A 203 10.53 -10.63 12.80
C ALA A 203 10.64 -10.09 11.36
N SER A 204 11.56 -10.62 10.57
CA SER A 204 11.74 -10.31 9.14
C SER A 204 11.68 -11.58 8.29
N SER A 205 10.88 -12.55 8.73
CA SER A 205 10.65 -13.82 8.05
C SER A 205 9.62 -13.67 6.92
N ILE A 206 9.59 -14.65 6.03
CA ILE A 206 8.56 -14.77 5.00
C ILE A 206 7.17 -14.89 5.64
N GLU A 207 7.05 -15.59 6.78
CA GLU A 207 5.79 -15.73 7.53
C GLU A 207 5.29 -14.39 8.06
N ALA A 208 6.16 -13.52 8.59
CA ALA A 208 5.80 -12.16 8.95
C ALA A 208 5.30 -11.35 7.74
N GLY A 209 5.87 -11.61 6.57
CA GLY A 209 5.39 -11.05 5.31
C GLY A 209 3.96 -11.48 4.97
N TYR A 210 3.63 -12.75 5.12
CA TYR A 210 2.28 -13.26 4.91
C TYR A 210 1.28 -12.67 5.91
N HIS A 211 1.67 -12.58 7.17
CA HIS A 211 0.87 -11.95 8.21
C HIS A 211 0.56 -10.49 7.87
N LEU A 212 1.56 -9.72 7.41
CA LEU A 212 1.38 -8.33 6.98
C LEU A 212 0.43 -8.21 5.77
N ILE A 213 0.61 -9.02 4.72
CA ILE A 213 -0.26 -9.00 3.54
C ILE A 213 -1.72 -9.22 3.94
N SER A 214 -1.97 -10.21 4.78
CA SER A 214 -3.31 -10.55 5.22
C SER A 214 -3.88 -9.55 6.22
N GLY A 215 -3.11 -9.23 7.25
CA GLY A 215 -3.58 -8.42 8.37
C GLY A 215 -3.79 -6.94 8.04
N VAL A 216 -2.97 -6.36 7.14
CA VAL A 216 -3.18 -4.98 6.68
C VAL A 216 -4.55 -4.83 6.01
N ALA A 217 -5.03 -5.84 5.29
CA ALA A 217 -6.38 -5.84 4.71
C ALA A 217 -7.46 -5.86 5.81
N THR A 218 -7.32 -6.72 6.82
CA THR A 218 -8.25 -6.81 7.94
C THR A 218 -8.31 -5.50 8.73
N ILE A 219 -7.15 -4.90 9.02
CA ILE A 219 -7.08 -3.60 9.73
C ILE A 219 -7.73 -2.50 8.89
N THR A 220 -7.46 -2.44 7.58
CA THR A 220 -8.07 -1.47 6.67
C THR A 220 -9.58 -1.58 6.69
N ALA A 221 -10.11 -2.80 6.61
CA ALA A 221 -11.55 -3.04 6.65
C ALA A 221 -12.17 -2.65 8.00
N ALA A 222 -11.50 -2.96 9.11
CA ALA A 222 -11.94 -2.54 10.44
C ALA A 222 -12.00 -1.01 10.57
N ILE A 223 -10.97 -0.30 10.09
CA ILE A 223 -10.95 1.17 10.07
C ILE A 223 -12.14 1.71 9.25
N ALA A 224 -12.38 1.16 8.06
CA ALA A 224 -13.49 1.58 7.21
C ALA A 224 -14.85 1.45 7.95
N ARG A 225 -15.06 0.37 8.66
CA ARG A 225 -16.27 0.11 9.45
C ARG A 225 -16.42 1.07 10.62
N ILE A 226 -15.38 1.20 11.45
CA ILE A 226 -15.40 2.05 12.65
C ILE A 226 -15.67 3.50 12.27
N ARG A 227 -15.08 4.00 11.19
CA ARG A 227 -15.26 5.39 10.73
C ARG A 227 -16.69 5.73 10.29
N VAL A 228 -17.49 4.76 9.95
CA VAL A 228 -18.92 4.94 9.65
C VAL A 228 -19.85 4.44 10.76
N GLY A 229 -19.30 4.25 11.97
CA GLY A 229 -20.07 3.88 13.16
C GLY A 229 -20.46 2.41 13.25
N HIS A 230 -19.77 1.53 12.52
CA HIS A 230 -20.05 0.09 12.55
C HIS A 230 -18.91 -0.69 13.18
N MET A 231 -19.23 -1.79 13.86
CA MET A 231 -18.24 -2.72 14.36
C MET A 231 -17.51 -3.46 13.23
N PRO A 232 -16.21 -3.81 13.39
CA PRO A 232 -15.52 -4.70 12.49
C PRO A 232 -16.27 -6.03 12.29
N ILE A 233 -16.13 -6.62 11.11
CA ILE A 233 -16.70 -7.92 10.75
C ILE A 233 -15.58 -8.94 10.72
N GLU A 234 -15.85 -10.14 11.23
CA GLU A 234 -14.92 -11.26 11.14
C GLU A 234 -14.64 -11.64 9.67
N PRO A 235 -13.40 -11.98 9.35
CA PRO A 235 -13.07 -12.50 8.03
C PRO A 235 -13.83 -13.78 7.70
N ASP A 236 -14.25 -13.94 6.45
CA ASP A 236 -14.81 -15.19 5.94
C ASP A 236 -13.66 -16.05 5.35
N PRO A 237 -13.42 -17.26 5.87
CA PRO A 237 -12.35 -18.12 5.39
C PRO A 237 -12.58 -18.71 3.99
N GLU A 238 -13.84 -18.72 3.52
CA GLU A 238 -14.25 -19.40 2.27
C GLU A 238 -14.08 -18.54 1.01
N ILE A 239 -13.80 -17.24 1.17
CA ILE A 239 -13.71 -16.32 0.04
C ILE A 239 -12.28 -15.78 -0.16
N SER A 240 -12.00 -15.31 -1.38
CA SER A 240 -10.68 -14.79 -1.78
C SER A 240 -10.25 -13.57 -0.95
N HIS A 241 -8.99 -13.18 -1.06
CA HIS A 241 -8.48 -12.01 -0.38
C HIS A 241 -9.22 -10.73 -0.80
N ALA A 242 -9.45 -10.54 -2.09
CA ALA A 242 -10.15 -9.37 -2.63
C ALA A 242 -11.63 -9.35 -2.21
N ALA A 243 -12.31 -10.50 -2.30
CA ALA A 243 -13.70 -10.63 -1.87
C ALA A 243 -13.85 -10.39 -0.37
N ASN A 244 -12.92 -10.90 0.43
CA ASN A 244 -12.95 -10.75 1.87
C ASN A 244 -12.72 -9.31 2.32
N LEU A 245 -11.80 -8.59 1.65
CA LEU A 245 -11.59 -7.17 1.88
C LEU A 245 -12.89 -6.37 1.66
N LEU A 246 -13.57 -6.56 0.51
CA LEU A 246 -14.84 -5.90 0.21
C LEU A 246 -15.93 -6.28 1.21
N TYR A 247 -16.04 -7.58 1.54
CA TYR A 247 -16.99 -8.08 2.52
C TYR A 247 -16.80 -7.44 3.89
N MET A 248 -15.58 -7.45 4.41
CA MET A 248 -15.29 -6.87 5.72
C MET A 248 -15.51 -5.35 5.75
N MET A 249 -15.28 -4.64 4.65
CA MET A 249 -15.49 -3.19 4.56
C MET A 249 -16.97 -2.82 4.48
N THR A 250 -17.72 -3.52 3.63
CA THR A 250 -19.11 -3.16 3.27
C THR A 250 -20.18 -3.90 4.07
N GLY A 251 -19.84 -5.04 4.65
CA GLY A 251 -20.79 -5.96 5.30
C GLY A 251 -21.56 -6.84 4.31
N LYS A 252 -21.24 -6.80 3.02
CA LYS A 252 -21.92 -7.56 1.96
C LYS A 252 -20.91 -8.37 1.16
N LYS A 253 -21.23 -9.64 0.88
CA LYS A 253 -20.41 -10.44 -0.04
C LYS A 253 -20.46 -9.81 -1.44
N PRO A 254 -19.30 -9.56 -2.07
CA PRO A 254 -19.28 -8.99 -3.40
C PRO A 254 -19.78 -9.99 -4.45
N THR A 255 -20.26 -9.46 -5.55
CA THR A 255 -20.51 -10.27 -6.76
C THR A 255 -19.19 -10.74 -7.36
N PRO A 256 -19.18 -11.81 -8.17
CA PRO A 256 -17.95 -12.26 -8.86
C PRO A 256 -17.28 -11.17 -9.72
N VAL A 257 -18.05 -10.22 -10.24
CA VAL A 257 -17.54 -9.07 -11.01
C VAL A 257 -16.81 -8.08 -10.10
N GLU A 258 -17.41 -7.70 -8.98
CA GLU A 258 -16.80 -6.80 -7.99
C GLU A 258 -15.54 -7.41 -7.41
N GLU A 259 -15.58 -8.71 -7.04
CA GLU A 259 -14.42 -9.46 -6.58
C GLU A 259 -13.29 -9.40 -7.62
N ARG A 260 -13.56 -9.75 -8.88
CA ARG A 260 -12.55 -9.79 -9.93
C ARG A 260 -11.93 -8.41 -10.20
N ILE A 261 -12.74 -7.36 -10.20
CA ILE A 261 -12.25 -6.00 -10.45
C ILE A 261 -11.43 -5.48 -9.26
N MET A 262 -11.83 -5.80 -8.03
CA MET A 262 -11.03 -5.49 -6.86
C MET A 262 -9.70 -6.24 -6.87
N ASP A 263 -9.71 -7.49 -7.23
CA ASP A 263 -8.51 -8.34 -7.37
C ASP A 263 -7.52 -7.74 -8.38
N ILE A 264 -8.01 -7.33 -9.57
CA ILE A 264 -7.20 -6.63 -10.56
C ILE A 264 -6.65 -5.29 -10.02
N ALA A 265 -7.46 -4.52 -9.30
CA ALA A 265 -7.01 -3.27 -8.71
C ALA A 265 -5.88 -3.50 -7.69
N LEU A 266 -5.96 -4.57 -6.89
CA LEU A 266 -4.88 -4.96 -5.98
C LEU A 266 -3.62 -5.38 -6.75
N ILE A 267 -3.72 -6.17 -7.82
CA ILE A 267 -2.58 -6.56 -8.67
C ILE A 267 -1.88 -5.32 -9.22
N LEU A 268 -2.63 -4.35 -9.75
CA LEU A 268 -2.08 -3.13 -10.38
C LEU A 268 -1.32 -2.22 -9.41
N HIS A 269 -1.61 -2.28 -8.13
CA HIS A 269 -0.97 -1.46 -7.11
C HIS A 269 0.12 -2.20 -6.32
N ALA A 270 0.31 -3.52 -6.52
CA ALA A 270 1.15 -4.37 -5.69
C ALA A 270 2.62 -3.92 -5.65
N ASP A 271 3.23 -3.55 -6.78
CA ASP A 271 4.58 -2.97 -6.83
C ASP A 271 4.68 -1.87 -7.89
N HIS A 272 5.64 -0.99 -7.76
CA HIS A 272 5.96 0.03 -8.74
C HIS A 272 7.40 0.56 -8.57
N GLY A 273 8.36 -0.33 -8.60
CA GLY A 273 9.78 0.03 -8.50
C GLY A 273 10.15 0.73 -7.19
N MET A 274 11.21 1.53 -7.23
CA MET A 274 11.74 2.26 -6.07
C MET A 274 11.02 3.60 -5.87
N ASN A 275 9.71 3.56 -5.63
CA ASN A 275 8.94 4.75 -5.26
C ASN A 275 9.22 5.18 -3.81
N ALA A 276 8.72 6.37 -3.41
CA ALA A 276 9.02 6.97 -2.11
C ALA A 276 8.68 6.06 -0.91
N SER A 277 7.53 5.38 -0.95
CA SER A 277 7.12 4.49 0.16
C SER A 277 7.93 3.20 0.19
N THR A 278 8.29 2.65 -0.96
CA THR A 278 9.20 1.50 -1.06
C THR A 278 10.59 1.88 -0.50
N PHE A 279 11.11 3.04 -0.90
CA PHE A 279 12.40 3.52 -0.40
C PHE A 279 12.37 3.72 1.12
N ALA A 280 11.30 4.33 1.66
CA ALA A 280 11.14 4.51 3.11
C ALA A 280 11.11 3.17 3.87
N SER A 281 10.39 2.17 3.37
CA SER A 281 10.37 0.82 3.94
C SER A 281 11.75 0.19 3.93
N MET A 282 12.48 0.31 2.83
CA MET A 282 13.81 -0.26 2.67
C MET A 282 14.87 0.46 3.53
N VAL A 283 14.77 1.78 3.71
CA VAL A 283 15.66 2.53 4.62
C VAL A 283 15.54 2.00 6.03
N VAL A 284 14.30 1.80 6.52
CA VAL A 284 14.08 1.23 7.86
C VAL A 284 14.59 -0.21 7.94
N ALA A 285 14.26 -1.06 6.97
CA ALA A 285 14.73 -2.45 6.92
C ALA A 285 16.25 -2.55 6.91
N SER A 286 16.94 -1.63 6.20
CA SER A 286 18.41 -1.62 6.08
C SER A 286 19.13 -1.44 7.41
N THR A 287 18.47 -0.92 8.42
CA THR A 287 18.98 -0.82 9.80
C THR A 287 18.79 -2.11 10.60
N LEU A 288 18.26 -3.17 9.98
CA LEU A 288 17.86 -4.43 10.62
C LEU A 288 16.71 -4.25 11.63
N SER A 289 15.92 -3.21 11.48
CA SER A 289 14.62 -3.08 12.16
C SER A 289 13.64 -4.09 11.58
N ASP A 290 12.63 -4.49 12.37
CA ASP A 290 11.70 -5.51 11.91
C ASP A 290 10.81 -5.05 10.73
N ILE A 291 10.21 -6.04 10.03
CA ILE A 291 9.44 -5.79 8.81
C ILE A 291 8.14 -5.00 9.09
N TYR A 292 7.57 -5.07 10.29
CA TYR A 292 6.37 -4.33 10.66
C TYR A 292 6.65 -2.82 10.72
N PHE A 293 7.80 -2.43 11.30
CA PHE A 293 8.25 -1.04 11.30
C PHE A 293 8.61 -0.58 9.89
N SER A 294 9.22 -1.46 9.08
CA SER A 294 9.56 -1.19 7.68
C SER A 294 8.31 -0.91 6.85
N VAL A 295 7.28 -1.75 6.96
CA VAL A 295 5.99 -1.55 6.29
C VAL A 295 5.26 -0.34 6.88
N GLY A 296 5.32 -0.13 8.19
CA GLY A 296 4.79 1.07 8.85
C GLY A 296 5.38 2.38 8.30
N ALA A 297 6.68 2.39 7.99
CA ALA A 297 7.34 3.52 7.32
C ALA A 297 6.84 3.70 5.89
N GLY A 298 6.61 2.61 5.15
CA GLY A 298 5.99 2.63 3.82
C GLY A 298 4.59 3.24 3.85
N ILE A 299 3.75 2.83 4.80
CA ILE A 299 2.41 3.39 5.02
C ILE A 299 2.49 4.88 5.34
N ALA A 300 3.43 5.29 6.21
CA ALA A 300 3.64 6.69 6.55
C ALA A 300 4.02 7.53 5.32
N ALA A 301 4.96 7.05 4.50
CA ALA A 301 5.36 7.75 3.28
C ALA A 301 4.24 7.78 2.22
N LEU A 302 3.44 6.71 2.12
CA LEU A 302 2.32 6.63 1.18
C LEU A 302 1.21 7.64 1.54
N SER A 303 1.05 8.00 2.82
CA SER A 303 0.05 8.97 3.27
C SER A 303 0.31 10.40 2.79
N GLY A 304 1.50 10.68 2.29
CA GLY A 304 1.89 12.02 1.84
C GLY A 304 1.12 12.47 0.59
N PRO A 305 0.71 13.76 0.51
CA PRO A 305 -0.10 14.28 -0.60
C PRO A 305 0.61 14.25 -1.96
N LEU A 306 1.93 14.09 -1.98
CA LEU A 306 2.71 13.97 -3.22
C LEU A 306 2.90 12.50 -3.65
N HIS A 307 2.28 11.54 -2.93
CA HIS A 307 2.44 10.11 -3.22
C HIS A 307 1.09 9.38 -3.35
N GLY A 308 0.41 9.00 -2.26
CA GLY A 308 -0.75 8.09 -2.33
C GLY A 308 -2.11 8.77 -2.36
N GLY A 309 -2.21 10.08 -2.10
CA GLY A 309 -3.50 10.78 -1.98
C GLY A 309 -4.07 11.33 -3.30
N ALA A 310 -3.52 10.97 -4.46
CA ALA A 310 -3.92 11.58 -5.73
C ALA A 310 -5.28 11.07 -6.22
N ASN A 311 -5.65 9.82 -5.97
CA ASN A 311 -6.93 9.23 -6.38
C ASN A 311 -8.15 9.89 -5.68
N GLU A 312 -8.03 10.23 -4.40
CA GLU A 312 -9.04 11.01 -3.68
C GLU A 312 -9.19 12.40 -4.30
N GLN A 313 -8.07 13.07 -4.61
CA GLN A 313 -8.09 14.40 -5.24
C GLN A 313 -8.70 14.39 -6.65
N VAL A 314 -8.54 13.30 -7.39
CA VAL A 314 -9.22 13.13 -8.70
C VAL A 314 -10.73 13.18 -8.53
N ILE A 315 -11.30 12.39 -7.60
CA ILE A 315 -12.76 12.39 -7.38
C ILE A 315 -13.26 13.74 -6.89
N ARG A 316 -12.53 14.39 -5.97
CA ARG A 316 -12.86 15.77 -5.53
C ARG A 316 -12.84 16.76 -6.70
N THR A 317 -11.90 16.60 -7.63
CA THR A 317 -11.79 17.43 -8.83
C THR A 317 -12.95 17.16 -9.79
N LEU A 318 -13.30 15.91 -10.05
CA LEU A 318 -14.43 15.54 -10.90
C LEU A 318 -15.76 16.06 -10.33
N ASN A 319 -15.96 15.95 -9.03
CA ASN A 319 -17.12 16.51 -8.33
C ASN A 319 -17.18 18.05 -8.43
N LYS A 320 -16.01 18.73 -8.38
CA LYS A 320 -15.92 20.19 -8.58
C LYS A 320 -16.25 20.61 -10.01
N ILE A 321 -15.86 19.83 -11.02
CA ILE A 321 -16.24 20.05 -12.41
C ILE A 321 -17.76 19.87 -12.56
N GLY A 322 -18.32 18.86 -11.88
CA GLY A 322 -19.74 18.50 -11.86
C GLY A 322 -20.17 17.78 -13.12
N ASP A 323 -20.46 18.51 -14.20
CA ASP A 323 -20.95 17.93 -15.44
C ASP A 323 -19.90 17.90 -16.55
N ALA A 324 -20.00 16.93 -17.45
CA ALA A 324 -19.10 16.74 -18.57
C ALA A 324 -19.03 17.95 -19.52
N THR A 325 -20.10 18.74 -19.63
CA THR A 325 -20.14 19.98 -20.42
C THR A 325 -19.22 21.07 -19.89
N ASN A 326 -18.92 21.07 -18.59
CA ASN A 326 -18.04 22.04 -17.93
C ASN A 326 -16.56 21.75 -18.14
N VAL A 327 -16.20 20.54 -18.57
CA VAL A 327 -14.82 20.05 -18.67
C VAL A 327 -13.94 20.99 -19.52
N LYS A 328 -14.43 21.41 -20.69
CA LYS A 328 -13.66 22.28 -21.58
C LYS A 328 -13.26 23.58 -20.88
N THR A 329 -14.23 24.29 -20.35
CA THR A 329 -14.01 25.58 -19.64
C THR A 329 -13.10 25.40 -18.43
N TRP A 330 -13.29 24.32 -17.67
CA TRP A 330 -12.48 24.03 -16.51
C TRP A 330 -11.00 23.77 -16.87
N VAL A 331 -10.75 22.93 -17.91
CA VAL A 331 -9.39 22.65 -18.39
C VAL A 331 -8.72 23.93 -18.92
N ASP A 332 -9.41 24.73 -19.72
CA ASP A 332 -8.88 25.97 -20.29
C ASP A 332 -8.48 26.93 -19.16
N ASN A 333 -9.27 27.07 -18.09
CA ASN A 333 -8.95 27.88 -16.90
C ASN A 333 -7.73 27.35 -16.13
N VAL A 334 -7.63 26.02 -15.93
CA VAL A 334 -6.48 25.41 -15.25
C VAL A 334 -5.19 25.63 -16.03
N LEU A 335 -5.23 25.45 -17.35
CA LEU A 335 -4.06 25.64 -18.22
C LEU A 335 -3.63 27.10 -18.30
N SER A 336 -4.57 28.04 -18.37
CA SER A 336 -4.29 29.49 -18.36
C SER A 336 -3.61 29.94 -17.08
N SER A 337 -4.00 29.38 -15.93
CA SER A 337 -3.37 29.64 -14.65
C SER A 337 -2.08 28.84 -14.40
N LYS A 338 -1.56 28.12 -15.39
CA LYS A 338 -0.42 27.19 -15.27
C LYS A 338 -0.63 26.12 -14.19
N GLY A 339 -1.87 25.79 -13.89
CA GLY A 339 -2.25 24.75 -12.92
C GLY A 339 -1.95 23.33 -13.44
N LYS A 340 -2.01 22.38 -12.53
CA LYS A 340 -1.86 20.94 -12.85
C LYS A 340 -3.22 20.24 -12.78
N VAL A 341 -3.46 19.32 -13.71
CA VAL A 341 -4.63 18.45 -13.64
C VAL A 341 -4.26 17.19 -12.86
N VAL A 342 -4.92 16.97 -11.74
CA VAL A 342 -4.66 15.81 -10.88
C VAL A 342 -5.06 14.52 -11.59
N GLY A 343 -4.32 13.43 -11.37
CA GLY A 343 -4.53 12.15 -12.07
C GLY A 343 -3.87 12.08 -13.44
N PHE A 344 -3.17 13.15 -13.86
CA PHE A 344 -2.43 13.20 -15.13
C PHE A 344 -0.95 13.47 -14.93
N GLY A 345 -0.15 12.85 -15.79
CA GLY A 345 1.31 12.89 -15.74
C GLY A 345 1.86 11.90 -14.69
N HIS A 346 3.09 11.51 -14.93
CA HIS A 346 3.82 10.58 -14.08
C HIS A 346 5.31 10.94 -14.08
N ARG A 347 5.99 10.72 -12.96
CA ARG A 347 7.43 11.01 -12.88
C ARG A 347 8.23 10.08 -13.81
N VAL A 348 7.81 8.82 -13.96
CA VAL A 348 8.47 7.80 -14.79
C VAL A 348 7.82 7.73 -16.18
N TYR A 349 6.51 7.43 -16.27
CA TYR A 349 5.86 7.25 -17.57
C TYR A 349 5.82 8.54 -18.38
N LYS A 350 6.30 8.46 -19.61
CA LYS A 350 6.20 9.50 -20.67
C LYS A 350 5.19 9.12 -21.73
N THR A 351 4.51 8.02 -21.56
CA THR A 351 3.40 7.50 -22.33
C THR A 351 2.24 7.15 -21.41
N TYR A 352 1.23 6.52 -21.91
CA TYR A 352 0.05 6.11 -21.15
C TYR A 352 0.43 5.09 -20.07
N ASP A 353 0.05 5.31 -18.82
CA ASP A 353 0.27 4.38 -17.71
C ASP A 353 -0.49 3.07 -17.99
N PRO A 354 0.16 1.90 -18.03
CA PRO A 354 -0.49 0.62 -18.34
C PRO A 354 -1.61 0.29 -17.35
N ARG A 355 -1.50 0.76 -16.11
CA ARG A 355 -2.53 0.56 -15.08
C ARG A 355 -3.80 1.35 -15.39
N ALA A 356 -3.66 2.59 -15.83
CA ALA A 356 -4.80 3.40 -16.27
C ALA A 356 -5.46 2.83 -17.53
N ARG A 357 -4.67 2.22 -18.44
CA ARG A 357 -5.20 1.52 -19.62
C ARG A 357 -6.09 0.33 -19.27
N ILE A 358 -5.83 -0.34 -18.16
CA ILE A 358 -6.65 -1.45 -17.65
C ILE A 358 -7.86 -0.89 -16.90
N LEU A 359 -7.64 0.04 -15.95
CA LEU A 359 -8.70 0.54 -15.07
C LEU A 359 -9.77 1.36 -15.82
N GLY A 360 -9.41 2.11 -16.86
CA GLY A 360 -10.38 2.91 -17.62
C GLY A 360 -11.51 2.07 -18.22
N PRO A 361 -11.23 1.04 -19.05
CA PRO A 361 -12.24 0.11 -19.55
C PRO A 361 -13.03 -0.62 -18.46
N LEU A 362 -12.39 -0.98 -17.33
CA LEU A 362 -13.06 -1.63 -16.19
C LEU A 362 -14.00 -0.67 -15.46
N ALA A 363 -13.60 0.58 -15.27
CA ALA A 363 -14.47 1.63 -14.74
C ALA A 363 -15.70 1.81 -15.63
N LYS A 364 -15.50 1.89 -16.96
CA LYS A 364 -16.61 1.95 -17.91
C LYS A 364 -17.55 0.74 -17.83
N PHE A 365 -16.99 -0.44 -17.58
CA PHE A 365 -17.80 -1.65 -17.43
C PHE A 365 -18.62 -1.63 -16.14
N LEU A 366 -18.03 -1.19 -15.01
CA LEU A 366 -18.70 -1.10 -13.72
C LEU A 366 -19.81 -0.05 -13.66
N VAL A 367 -19.59 1.11 -14.27
CA VAL A 367 -20.60 2.21 -14.21
C VAL A 367 -21.83 1.93 -15.05
N LYS A 368 -21.78 0.96 -15.97
CA LYS A 368 -22.90 0.65 -16.85
C LYS A 368 -24.13 0.23 -16.06
N GLY A 369 -25.16 1.08 -16.11
CA GLY A 369 -26.42 0.87 -15.37
C GLY A 369 -26.40 1.39 -13.93
N ASN A 370 -25.30 1.92 -13.45
CA ASN A 370 -25.21 2.60 -12.14
C ASN A 370 -25.43 4.11 -12.34
N LYS A 371 -26.68 4.56 -12.10
CA LYS A 371 -27.10 5.94 -12.33
C LYS A 371 -26.37 6.97 -11.46
N ASP A 372 -25.84 6.56 -10.32
CA ASP A 372 -25.19 7.45 -9.36
C ASP A 372 -23.74 7.78 -9.77
N VAL A 373 -23.05 6.84 -10.40
CA VAL A 373 -21.63 6.98 -10.78
C VAL A 373 -21.43 7.26 -12.29
N GLU A 374 -22.41 6.95 -13.12
CA GLU A 374 -22.34 7.17 -14.58
C GLU A 374 -22.02 8.63 -14.95
N PRO A 375 -22.62 9.68 -14.32
CA PRO A 375 -22.29 11.07 -14.60
C PRO A 375 -20.82 11.40 -14.28
N LEU A 376 -20.30 10.89 -13.16
CA LEU A 376 -18.91 11.06 -12.76
C LEU A 376 -17.95 10.46 -13.80
N PHE A 377 -18.26 9.26 -14.29
CA PHE A 377 -17.47 8.62 -15.34
C PHE A 377 -17.51 9.40 -16.65
N LYS A 378 -18.67 9.92 -17.06
CA LYS A 378 -18.79 10.78 -18.27
C LYS A 378 -17.88 12.01 -18.14
N THR A 379 -17.90 12.68 -16.99
CA THR A 379 -17.03 13.82 -16.73
C THR A 379 -15.55 13.42 -16.78
N ALA A 380 -15.17 12.27 -16.20
CA ALA A 380 -13.80 11.76 -16.26
C ALA A 380 -13.38 11.44 -17.71
N TYR A 381 -14.23 10.80 -18.48
CA TYR A 381 -13.94 10.44 -19.87
C TYR A 381 -13.72 11.68 -20.76
N GLU A 382 -14.56 12.71 -20.63
CA GLU A 382 -14.38 13.96 -21.37
C GLU A 382 -13.13 14.72 -20.87
N LEU A 383 -12.83 14.66 -19.57
CA LEU A 383 -11.61 15.25 -19.00
C LEU A 383 -10.36 14.58 -19.59
N GLU A 384 -10.32 13.24 -19.63
CA GLU A 384 -9.20 12.52 -20.24
C GLU A 384 -9.03 12.92 -21.70
N LYS A 385 -10.11 12.88 -22.49
CA LYS A 385 -10.10 13.24 -23.91
C LYS A 385 -9.56 14.66 -24.13
N LYS A 386 -10.04 15.63 -23.36
CA LYS A 386 -9.60 17.02 -23.49
C LYS A 386 -8.12 17.20 -23.07
N VAL A 387 -7.70 16.65 -21.94
CA VAL A 387 -6.31 16.78 -21.46
C VAL A 387 -5.33 16.07 -22.39
N VAL A 388 -5.66 14.85 -22.86
CA VAL A 388 -4.79 14.11 -23.77
C VAL A 388 -4.67 14.81 -25.13
N SER A 389 -5.75 15.39 -25.67
CA SER A 389 -5.69 16.17 -26.91
C SER A 389 -4.81 17.41 -26.81
N GLU A 390 -4.77 18.08 -25.65
CA GLU A 390 -4.01 19.32 -25.46
C GLU A 390 -2.54 19.08 -25.04
N LEU A 391 -2.30 18.06 -24.19
CA LEU A 391 -1.03 17.86 -23.52
C LEU A 391 -0.36 16.52 -23.84
N GLY A 392 -1.10 15.54 -24.36
CA GLY A 392 -0.61 14.19 -24.55
C GLY A 392 0.62 14.13 -25.46
N GLU A 393 0.50 14.59 -26.69
CA GLU A 393 1.64 14.60 -27.63
C GLU A 393 2.68 15.66 -27.28
N LYS A 394 2.23 16.88 -26.93
CA LYS A 394 3.09 18.05 -26.73
C LYS A 394 3.95 17.94 -25.46
N LYS A 395 3.40 17.40 -24.36
CA LYS A 395 4.05 17.38 -23.04
C LYS A 395 4.18 15.98 -22.44
N LYS A 396 3.78 14.93 -23.17
CA LYS A 396 3.78 13.54 -22.70
C LYS A 396 2.99 13.36 -21.40
N ILE A 397 1.84 14.06 -21.28
CA ILE A 397 0.96 14.03 -20.12
C ILE A 397 -0.26 13.17 -20.44
N PHE A 398 -0.36 12.03 -19.76
CA PHE A 398 -1.41 11.03 -19.91
C PHE A 398 -2.01 10.68 -18.55
N PRO A 399 -3.20 10.05 -18.47
CA PRO A 399 -3.74 9.54 -17.22
C PRO A 399 -2.78 8.58 -16.54
N ASN A 400 -2.66 8.71 -15.23
CA ASN A 400 -1.96 7.74 -14.36
C ASN A 400 -2.96 6.83 -13.65
N VAL A 401 -2.46 5.90 -12.81
CA VAL A 401 -3.30 4.91 -12.13
C VAL A 401 -4.37 5.55 -11.25
N ASP A 402 -4.09 6.70 -10.63
CA ASP A 402 -5.00 7.37 -9.69
C ASP A 402 -6.25 7.91 -10.37
N PHE A 403 -6.16 8.21 -11.68
CA PHE A 403 -7.27 8.80 -12.44
C PHE A 403 -8.51 7.90 -12.48
N TYR A 404 -8.33 6.60 -12.73
CA TYR A 404 -9.46 5.66 -12.81
C TYR A 404 -9.66 4.80 -11.56
N SER A 405 -8.63 4.63 -10.71
CA SER A 405 -8.77 3.82 -9.50
C SER A 405 -9.83 4.37 -8.54
N GLY A 406 -9.91 5.70 -8.40
CA GLY A 406 -10.93 6.34 -7.58
C GLY A 406 -12.36 6.05 -8.06
N ILE A 407 -12.60 6.03 -9.38
CA ILE A 407 -13.91 5.70 -9.95
C ILE A 407 -14.25 4.23 -9.68
N VAL A 408 -13.29 3.32 -9.88
CA VAL A 408 -13.46 1.89 -9.56
C VAL A 408 -13.82 1.70 -8.10
N TYR A 409 -13.09 2.32 -7.18
CA TYR A 409 -13.35 2.21 -5.74
C TYR A 409 -14.71 2.78 -5.36
N ASN A 410 -15.09 3.90 -5.95
CA ASN A 410 -16.42 4.49 -5.73
C ASN A 410 -17.54 3.53 -6.17
N CYS A 411 -17.40 2.89 -7.35
CA CYS A 411 -18.34 1.88 -7.83
C CYS A 411 -18.45 0.66 -6.92
N LEU A 412 -17.36 0.31 -6.22
CA LEU A 412 -17.31 -0.80 -5.27
C LEU A 412 -17.81 -0.42 -3.86
N GLY A 413 -18.35 0.80 -3.68
CA GLY A 413 -18.91 1.28 -2.43
C GLY A 413 -17.87 1.69 -1.39
N ILE A 414 -16.64 1.96 -1.80
CA ILE A 414 -15.55 2.38 -0.92
C ILE A 414 -15.60 3.90 -0.76
N THR A 415 -15.50 4.38 0.48
CA THR A 415 -15.47 5.83 0.79
C THR A 415 -14.14 6.47 0.41
N LEU A 416 -14.14 7.77 0.10
CA LEU A 416 -12.98 8.51 -0.41
C LEU A 416 -11.75 8.42 0.51
N ASP A 417 -11.97 8.48 1.81
CA ASP A 417 -10.91 8.44 2.84
C ASP A 417 -10.24 7.07 2.96
N MET A 418 -10.83 6.04 2.35
CA MET A 418 -10.29 4.68 2.31
C MET A 418 -9.50 4.35 1.03
N PHE A 419 -9.43 5.25 0.05
CA PHE A 419 -8.72 4.99 -1.22
C PHE A 419 -7.22 4.76 -1.02
N THR A 420 -6.57 5.63 -0.24
CA THR A 420 -5.14 5.46 0.07
C THR A 420 -4.86 4.23 0.97
N PRO A 421 -5.68 3.92 2.00
CA PRO A 421 -5.60 2.64 2.70
C PRO A 421 -5.70 1.41 1.79
N ILE A 422 -6.63 1.38 0.83
CA ILE A 422 -6.73 0.28 -0.17
C ILE A 422 -5.44 0.17 -1.00
N PHE A 423 -4.88 1.31 -1.39
CA PHE A 423 -3.58 1.31 -2.07
C PHE A 423 -2.49 0.65 -1.21
N ALA A 424 -2.47 0.93 0.11
CA ALA A 424 -1.53 0.29 1.03
C ALA A 424 -1.76 -1.22 1.15
N VAL A 425 -3.02 -1.69 1.20
CA VAL A 425 -3.37 -3.13 1.21
C VAL A 425 -2.73 -3.86 0.04
N SER A 426 -2.77 -3.29 -1.13
CA SER A 426 -2.11 -3.86 -2.31
C SER A 426 -0.59 -3.78 -2.20
N ARG A 427 -0.06 -2.59 -1.87
CA ARG A 427 1.36 -2.30 -1.91
C ARG A 427 2.17 -3.03 -0.84
N VAL A 428 1.54 -3.52 0.22
CA VAL A 428 2.21 -4.28 1.27
C VAL A 428 2.92 -5.52 0.73
N SER A 429 2.39 -6.18 -0.30
CA SER A 429 3.05 -7.33 -0.96
C SER A 429 4.37 -6.92 -1.63
N GLY A 430 4.38 -5.78 -2.33
CA GLY A 430 5.59 -5.23 -2.95
C GLY A 430 6.61 -4.74 -1.92
N TRP A 431 6.19 -4.03 -0.87
CA TRP A 431 7.10 -3.60 0.20
C TRP A 431 7.74 -4.80 0.89
N THR A 432 6.93 -5.79 1.24
CA THR A 432 7.40 -7.03 1.89
C THR A 432 8.41 -7.76 1.00
N ALA A 433 8.09 -7.97 -0.27
CA ALA A 433 8.97 -8.66 -1.20
C ALA A 433 10.32 -7.93 -1.35
N ARG A 434 10.31 -6.60 -1.49
CA ARG A 434 11.54 -5.80 -1.63
C ARG A 434 12.37 -5.77 -0.36
N VAL A 435 11.75 -5.68 0.80
CA VAL A 435 12.44 -5.76 2.09
C VAL A 435 13.10 -7.12 2.25
N LEU A 436 12.36 -8.21 2.01
CA LEU A 436 12.91 -9.57 2.13
C LEU A 436 14.04 -9.83 1.13
N GLU A 437 13.93 -9.35 -0.11
CA GLU A 437 15.01 -9.45 -1.11
C GLU A 437 16.25 -8.67 -0.66
N TYR A 438 16.08 -7.44 -0.18
CA TYR A 438 17.19 -6.58 0.22
C TYR A 438 17.95 -7.12 1.43
N LEU A 439 17.25 -7.69 2.39
CA LEU A 439 17.85 -8.26 3.61
C LEU A 439 18.78 -9.46 3.32
N GLN A 440 18.65 -10.12 2.16
CA GLN A 440 19.56 -11.23 1.78
C GLN A 440 21.02 -10.76 1.62
N ASN A 441 21.23 -9.49 1.19
CA ASN A 441 22.55 -8.87 1.04
C ASN A 441 22.54 -7.45 1.61
N ASN A 442 22.07 -7.31 2.85
CA ASN A 442 21.78 -6.03 3.48
C ASN A 442 23.01 -5.11 3.61
N ARG A 443 22.80 -3.85 3.26
CA ARG A 443 23.68 -2.74 3.61
C ARG A 443 22.85 -1.55 4.07
N ILE A 444 23.24 -0.91 5.17
CA ILE A 444 22.55 0.27 5.66
C ILE A 444 22.60 1.42 4.64
N PHE A 445 21.45 2.02 4.33
CA PHE A 445 21.39 3.22 3.50
C PHE A 445 21.99 4.41 4.25
N ARG A 446 23.04 5.00 3.69
CA ARG A 446 23.79 6.11 4.30
C ARG A 446 24.19 7.14 3.26
N PRO A 447 23.23 7.85 2.64
CA PRO A 447 23.55 8.95 1.73
C PRO A 447 24.24 10.10 2.47
N ARG A 448 24.90 10.98 1.72
CA ARG A 448 25.57 12.19 2.25
C ARG A 448 24.69 13.41 1.99
N ALA A 449 24.77 14.37 2.90
CA ALA A 449 24.28 15.72 2.68
C ALA A 449 25.46 16.65 2.35
N MET A 450 25.25 17.59 1.44
CA MET A 450 26.19 18.68 1.21
C MET A 450 25.90 19.77 2.26
N TYR A 451 26.86 20.01 3.13
CA TYR A 451 26.72 21.07 4.12
C TYR A 451 26.98 22.43 3.46
N ILE A 452 25.99 23.31 3.49
CA ILE A 452 26.08 24.67 2.94
C ILE A 452 26.01 25.77 4.02
N GLY A 453 26.09 25.40 5.30
CA GLY A 453 26.08 26.32 6.42
C GLY A 453 27.46 26.93 6.67
N GLU A 454 27.54 27.85 7.63
CA GLU A 454 28.77 28.50 8.03
C GLU A 454 29.63 27.62 8.92
N PHE A 455 30.94 27.67 8.74
CA PHE A 455 31.94 26.99 9.56
C PHE A 455 32.55 27.94 10.60
N ASN A 456 33.05 27.37 11.71
CA ASN A 456 33.84 28.08 12.71
C ASN A 456 33.17 29.26 13.40
N LYS A 457 31.83 29.22 13.53
CA LYS A 457 31.08 30.21 14.33
C LYS A 457 31.57 30.19 15.77
N LYS A 458 31.89 31.39 16.31
CA LYS A 458 32.25 31.51 17.71
C LYS A 458 31.03 31.31 18.59
N PHE A 459 31.15 30.41 19.56
CA PHE A 459 30.07 30.22 20.55
C PHE A 459 29.94 31.47 21.44
N THR A 460 28.75 32.03 21.49
CA THR A 460 28.40 33.16 22.37
C THR A 460 27.51 32.63 23.51
N PRO A 461 27.95 32.74 24.79
CA PRO A 461 27.12 32.38 25.94
C PRO A 461 25.76 33.08 25.92
N LEU A 462 24.72 32.43 26.47
CA LEU A 462 23.33 32.93 26.40
C LEU A 462 23.18 34.37 26.92
N ASN A 463 23.83 34.68 28.03
CA ASN A 463 23.83 35.99 28.67
C ASN A 463 24.53 37.10 27.87
N LYS A 464 25.22 36.76 26.80
CA LYS A 464 25.91 37.69 25.87
C LYS A 464 25.28 37.72 24.48
N ARG A 465 24.20 36.99 24.25
CA ARG A 465 23.45 37.02 22.99
C ARG A 465 22.50 38.24 23.02
N LYS A 466 22.51 39.01 21.96
CA LYS A 466 21.60 40.14 21.74
C LYS A 466 20.30 39.66 21.11
#